data_15ef00affae21e001cf62d577e68ee44
#
_entry.id   15ef00affae21e001cf62d577e68ee44
#
_cell.length_a   1.000
_cell.length_b   1.000
_cell.length_c   1.000
_cell.angle_alpha   90.00
_cell.angle_beta   90.00
_cell.angle_gamma   90.00
#
_symmetry.space_group_name_H-M   'P 1'
#
loop_
_entity.id
_entity.type
_entity.pdbx_description
1 polymer ?
#
loop_
_entity_poly.entity_id
_entity_poly.type
_entity_poly.pdbx_seq_one_letter_code
_entity_poly.pdbx_strand_id
1 'polypeptide(L)'
;DVSLPDGSGFDFCQKVRRTSNVPILFLTASDEEMNIIMGLELGGDDYLTKPFKLGVLLSRVNALLRRANASSAGEPVLELGSITVRLLQGQAYKNGILLELTGAEYKLLCFFMQHPNAVLSKEQILDALWDCDGDYIDSSALTVYIRRLRMKIEDDPGKPQMLLTVRGMGYKWNG
;
A
#
# COMPACT_ATOMS: atom_id res chain seq x y z
N ASP A 1 -0.99 -19.50 -8.23
CA ASP A 1 -0.43 -20.31 -9.33
C ASP A 1 -1.54 -21.12 -10.02
N VAL A 2 -1.35 -21.37 -11.32
CA VAL A 2 -2.23 -22.26 -12.10
C VAL A 2 -1.89 -23.72 -11.77
N SER A 3 -0.62 -24.06 -11.72
CA SER A 3 -0.17 -25.41 -11.37
C SER A 3 0.18 -25.47 -9.88
N LEU A 4 -0.54 -26.30 -9.14
CA LEU A 4 -0.34 -26.56 -7.71
C LEU A 4 0.06 -28.02 -7.50
N PRO A 5 0.81 -28.35 -6.44
CA PRO A 5 1.24 -29.73 -6.16
C PRO A 5 0.07 -30.73 -5.98
N ASP A 6 -1.07 -30.22 -5.54
CA ASP A 6 -2.26 -30.98 -5.17
C ASP A 6 -3.48 -30.70 -6.09
N GLY A 7 -3.26 -30.00 -7.23
CA GLY A 7 -4.35 -29.75 -8.16
C GLY A 7 -4.15 -28.54 -9.06
N SER A 8 -5.27 -27.99 -9.56
CA SER A 8 -5.26 -26.82 -10.43
C SER A 8 -5.73 -25.57 -9.69
N GLY A 9 -5.03 -24.44 -9.89
CA GLY A 9 -5.47 -23.13 -9.45
C GLY A 9 -6.83 -22.74 -10.05
N PHE A 10 -7.17 -23.27 -11.23
CA PHE A 10 -8.47 -23.06 -11.83
C PHE A 10 -9.60 -23.72 -11.04
N ASP A 11 -9.41 -24.97 -10.60
CA ASP A 11 -10.38 -25.68 -9.74
C ASP A 11 -10.54 -24.97 -8.40
N PHE A 12 -9.46 -24.44 -7.87
CA PHE A 12 -9.50 -23.63 -6.64
C PHE A 12 -10.30 -22.35 -6.86
N CYS A 13 -10.07 -21.64 -7.96
CA CYS A 13 -10.82 -20.45 -8.34
C CYS A 13 -12.33 -20.73 -8.42
N GLN A 14 -12.73 -21.77 -9.12
CA GLN A 14 -14.14 -22.16 -9.23
C GLN A 14 -14.78 -22.48 -7.86
N LYS A 15 -14.06 -23.14 -6.96
CA LYS A 15 -14.53 -23.41 -5.60
C LYS A 15 -14.74 -22.12 -4.82
N VAL A 16 -13.79 -21.19 -4.87
CA VAL A 16 -13.88 -19.88 -4.20
C VAL A 16 -15.06 -19.08 -4.75
N ARG A 17 -15.28 -19.07 -6.07
CA ARG A 17 -16.37 -18.32 -6.72
C ARG A 17 -17.77 -18.78 -6.32
N ARG A 18 -17.91 -19.99 -5.79
CA ARG A 18 -19.22 -20.46 -5.25
C ARG A 18 -19.64 -19.73 -3.98
N THR A 19 -18.70 -19.17 -3.25
CA THR A 19 -18.94 -18.60 -1.91
C THR A 19 -18.40 -17.19 -1.73
N SER A 20 -17.56 -16.70 -2.65
CA SER A 20 -16.87 -15.41 -2.48
C SER A 20 -16.57 -14.72 -3.81
N ASN A 21 -16.70 -13.39 -3.80
CA ASN A 21 -16.28 -12.51 -4.91
C ASN A 21 -14.92 -11.84 -4.62
N VAL A 22 -14.10 -12.43 -3.76
CA VAL A 22 -12.75 -11.92 -3.48
C VAL A 22 -11.94 -11.84 -4.79
N PRO A 23 -11.22 -10.76 -5.07
CA PRO A 23 -10.39 -10.66 -6.27
C PRO A 23 -9.35 -11.78 -6.34
N ILE A 24 -9.22 -12.40 -7.51
CA ILE A 24 -8.26 -13.49 -7.77
C ILE A 24 -7.34 -13.08 -8.90
N LEU A 25 -6.04 -13.03 -8.59
CA LEU A 25 -4.96 -12.83 -9.55
C LEU A 25 -4.22 -14.15 -9.76
N PHE A 26 -4.19 -14.64 -10.99
CA PHE A 26 -3.40 -15.82 -11.34
C PHE A 26 -1.93 -15.43 -11.59
N LEU A 27 -1.01 -16.18 -10.96
CA LEU A 27 0.41 -16.16 -11.29
C LEU A 27 0.73 -17.43 -12.07
N THR A 28 1.27 -17.31 -13.28
CA THR A 28 1.52 -18.45 -14.14
C THR A 28 2.89 -18.40 -14.78
N ALA A 29 3.51 -19.57 -14.97
CA ALA A 29 4.73 -19.72 -15.75
C ALA A 29 4.43 -19.91 -17.26
N SER A 30 3.16 -20.13 -17.63
CA SER A 30 2.73 -20.34 -19.00
C SER A 30 2.17 -19.02 -19.57
N ASP A 31 2.67 -18.66 -20.72
CA ASP A 31 2.20 -17.57 -21.57
C ASP A 31 1.24 -18.07 -22.67
N GLU A 32 0.81 -19.34 -22.61
CA GLU A 32 -0.18 -19.87 -23.51
C GLU A 32 -1.49 -19.11 -23.39
N GLU A 33 -1.88 -18.45 -24.46
CA GLU A 33 -3.08 -17.60 -24.56
C GLU A 33 -4.34 -18.33 -24.09
N MET A 34 -4.41 -19.64 -24.35
CA MET A 34 -5.53 -20.50 -23.95
C MET A 34 -5.67 -20.59 -22.41
N ASN A 35 -4.56 -20.66 -21.66
CA ASN A 35 -4.59 -20.70 -20.18
C ASN A 35 -5.02 -19.36 -19.59
N ILE A 36 -4.66 -18.27 -20.24
CA ILE A 36 -5.05 -16.90 -19.85
C ILE A 36 -6.56 -16.73 -20.00
N ILE A 37 -7.09 -17.06 -21.19
CA ILE A 37 -8.53 -16.98 -21.49
C ILE A 37 -9.32 -17.86 -20.52
N MET A 38 -8.89 -19.10 -20.34
CA MET A 38 -9.55 -20.05 -19.44
C MET A 38 -9.58 -19.57 -18.00
N GLY A 39 -8.47 -18.97 -17.48
CA GLY A 39 -8.41 -18.41 -16.13
C GLY A 39 -9.40 -17.27 -15.91
N LEU A 40 -9.56 -16.40 -16.89
CA LEU A 40 -10.51 -15.29 -16.84
C LEU A 40 -11.96 -15.78 -16.94
N GLU A 41 -12.26 -16.70 -17.84
CA GLU A 41 -13.60 -17.30 -17.99
C GLU A 41 -14.05 -18.07 -16.74
N LEU A 42 -13.12 -18.69 -16.01
CA LEU A 42 -13.39 -19.41 -14.77
C LEU A 42 -13.54 -18.50 -13.54
N GLY A 43 -13.47 -17.18 -13.75
CA GLY A 43 -13.74 -16.18 -12.72
C GLY A 43 -12.50 -15.53 -12.11
N GLY A 44 -11.32 -15.69 -12.72
CA GLY A 44 -10.15 -14.87 -12.39
C GLY A 44 -10.37 -13.42 -12.80
N ASP A 45 -9.83 -12.48 -12.03
CA ASP A 45 -9.97 -11.03 -12.30
C ASP A 45 -8.79 -10.47 -13.09
N ASP A 46 -7.62 -11.10 -12.99
CA ASP A 46 -6.42 -10.74 -13.73
C ASP A 46 -5.40 -11.89 -13.70
N TYR A 47 -4.35 -11.78 -14.50
CA TYR A 47 -3.25 -12.75 -14.53
C TYR A 47 -1.90 -12.03 -14.69
N LEU A 48 -0.82 -12.70 -14.26
CA LEU A 48 0.55 -12.21 -14.38
C LEU A 48 1.49 -13.38 -14.68
N THR A 49 2.25 -13.27 -15.77
CA THR A 49 3.21 -14.30 -16.19
C THR A 49 4.53 -14.17 -15.44
N LYS A 50 5.12 -15.29 -15.05
CA LYS A 50 6.47 -15.37 -14.48
C LYS A 50 7.52 -15.42 -15.60
N PRO A 51 8.69 -14.75 -15.44
CA PRO A 51 9.10 -13.91 -14.31
C PRO A 51 8.47 -12.49 -14.36
N PHE A 52 8.07 -11.97 -13.22
CA PHE A 52 7.49 -10.62 -13.11
C PHE A 52 8.28 -9.72 -12.16
N LYS A 53 8.17 -8.41 -12.38
CA LYS A 53 8.72 -7.41 -11.46
C LYS A 53 7.74 -7.15 -10.33
N LEU A 54 8.23 -7.01 -9.09
CA LEU A 54 7.39 -6.77 -7.90
C LEU A 54 6.48 -5.55 -8.08
N GLY A 55 6.98 -4.46 -8.67
CA GLY A 55 6.18 -3.26 -8.95
C GLY A 55 4.98 -3.53 -9.86
N VAL A 56 5.11 -4.43 -10.84
CA VAL A 56 3.99 -4.83 -11.73
C VAL A 56 2.95 -5.63 -10.95
N LEU A 57 3.39 -6.57 -10.10
CA LEU A 57 2.49 -7.33 -9.22
C LEU A 57 1.68 -6.40 -8.31
N LEU A 58 2.36 -5.50 -7.61
CA LEU A 58 1.71 -4.54 -6.70
C LEU A 58 0.72 -3.62 -7.43
N SER A 59 1.07 -3.15 -8.62
CA SER A 59 0.16 -2.33 -9.45
C SER A 59 -1.12 -3.08 -9.82
N ARG A 60 -1.03 -4.35 -10.20
CA ARG A 60 -2.20 -5.19 -10.54
C ARG A 60 -3.04 -5.51 -9.32
N VAL A 61 -2.42 -5.87 -8.19
CA VAL A 61 -3.14 -6.10 -6.92
C VAL A 61 -3.91 -4.86 -6.51
N ASN A 62 -3.27 -3.67 -6.54
CA ASN A 62 -3.95 -2.42 -6.21
C ASN A 62 -5.12 -2.10 -7.16
N ALA A 63 -4.98 -2.40 -8.47
CA ALA A 63 -6.05 -2.22 -9.44
C ALA A 63 -7.25 -3.16 -9.18
N LEU A 64 -6.98 -4.40 -8.77
CA LEU A 64 -8.00 -5.38 -8.39
C LEU A 64 -8.74 -4.95 -7.12
N LEU A 65 -8.01 -4.57 -6.09
CA LEU A 65 -8.59 -4.11 -4.83
C LEU A 65 -9.44 -2.85 -5.04
N ARG A 66 -9.01 -1.92 -5.86
CA ARG A 66 -9.80 -0.74 -6.23
C ARG A 66 -11.14 -1.12 -6.89
N ARG A 67 -11.14 -2.10 -7.82
CA ARG A 67 -12.37 -2.57 -8.48
C ARG A 67 -13.30 -3.29 -7.52
N ALA A 68 -12.78 -4.15 -6.65
CA ALA A 68 -13.55 -4.88 -5.67
C ALA A 68 -14.21 -3.95 -4.64
N ASN A 69 -13.50 -2.93 -4.20
CA ASN A 69 -14.00 -1.99 -3.21
C ASN A 69 -15.01 -0.97 -3.79
N ALA A 70 -15.00 -0.74 -5.10
CA ALA A 70 -16.04 0.04 -5.76
C ALA A 70 -17.43 -0.62 -5.69
N SER A 71 -17.47 -1.94 -5.43
CA SER A 71 -18.70 -2.72 -5.33
C SER A 71 -19.16 -2.98 -3.88
N SER A 72 -18.34 -2.68 -2.88
CA SER A 72 -18.66 -2.82 -1.46
C SER A 72 -18.39 -1.52 -0.70
N ALA A 73 -19.35 -1.07 0.07
CA ALA A 73 -19.34 0.17 0.82
C ALA A 73 -18.05 0.36 1.65
N GLY A 74 -17.25 1.36 1.30
CA GLY A 74 -16.14 1.85 2.10
C GLY A 74 -14.78 1.70 1.42
N GLU A 75 -14.30 2.79 0.78
CA GLU A 75 -12.89 2.93 0.42
C GLU A 75 -12.03 2.74 1.68
N PRO A 76 -10.92 1.96 1.64
CA PRO A 76 -10.04 1.87 2.79
C PRO A 76 -9.41 3.24 3.06
N VAL A 77 -9.85 3.83 4.16
CA VAL A 77 -9.44 5.14 4.63
C VAL A 77 -8.70 4.98 5.95
N LEU A 78 -7.53 5.61 6.06
CA LEU A 78 -6.89 5.82 7.36
C LEU A 78 -7.32 7.20 7.86
N GLU A 79 -7.86 7.24 9.05
CA GLU A 79 -8.33 8.48 9.66
C GLU A 79 -7.76 8.61 11.07
N LEU A 80 -6.94 9.65 11.29
CA LEU A 80 -6.36 9.97 12.60
C LEU A 80 -6.35 11.50 12.81
N GLY A 81 -7.15 11.96 13.75
CA GLY A 81 -7.30 13.38 14.03
C GLY A 81 -7.82 14.15 12.82
N SER A 82 -7.06 15.13 12.34
CA SER A 82 -7.42 15.95 11.17
C SER A 82 -6.96 15.38 9.83
N ILE A 83 -6.24 14.26 9.84
CA ILE A 83 -5.65 13.65 8.64
C ILE A 83 -6.50 12.47 8.18
N THR A 84 -6.83 12.47 6.90
CA THR A 84 -7.54 11.38 6.20
C THR A 84 -6.70 10.94 5.01
N VAL A 85 -6.40 9.65 4.89
CA VAL A 85 -5.70 9.07 3.75
C VAL A 85 -6.60 8.09 3.03
N ARG A 86 -6.84 8.33 1.74
CA ARG A 86 -7.56 7.43 0.85
C ARG A 86 -6.56 6.55 0.11
N LEU A 87 -6.40 5.32 0.61
CA LEU A 87 -5.32 4.42 0.16
C LEU A 87 -5.42 4.05 -1.32
N LEU A 88 -6.63 3.85 -1.83
CA LEU A 88 -6.83 3.49 -3.25
C LEU A 88 -6.57 4.64 -4.21
N GLN A 89 -6.81 5.87 -3.77
CA GLN A 89 -6.60 7.06 -4.59
C GLN A 89 -5.16 7.57 -4.49
N GLY A 90 -4.39 7.09 -3.47
CA GLY A 90 -3.06 7.61 -3.18
C GLY A 90 -3.09 9.07 -2.73
N GLN A 91 -4.18 9.50 -2.09
CA GLN A 91 -4.41 10.88 -1.71
C GLN A 91 -4.52 11.03 -0.18
N ALA A 92 -4.02 12.13 0.32
CA ALA A 92 -4.11 12.49 1.74
C ALA A 92 -4.74 13.88 1.88
N TYR A 93 -5.50 14.07 2.95
CA TYR A 93 -6.23 15.29 3.24
C TYR A 93 -5.98 15.73 4.67
N LYS A 94 -5.93 17.03 4.92
CA LYS A 94 -5.98 17.65 6.25
C LYS A 94 -7.23 18.48 6.35
N ASN A 95 -8.12 18.17 7.28
CA ASN A 95 -9.42 18.86 7.42
C ASN A 95 -10.21 18.92 6.11
N GLY A 96 -10.16 17.87 5.30
CA GLY A 96 -10.81 17.79 3.99
C GLY A 96 -10.08 18.50 2.84
N ILE A 97 -8.97 19.18 3.09
CA ILE A 97 -8.14 19.85 2.07
C ILE A 97 -7.06 18.87 1.59
N LEU A 98 -6.95 18.69 0.28
CA LEU A 98 -5.95 17.81 -0.35
C LEU A 98 -4.54 18.30 -0.01
N LEU A 99 -3.69 17.35 0.45
CA LEU A 99 -2.28 17.58 0.70
C LEU A 99 -1.46 17.23 -0.54
N GLU A 100 -0.64 18.15 -1.00
CA GLU A 100 0.31 17.92 -2.10
C GLU A 100 1.56 17.20 -1.55
N LEU A 101 1.51 15.87 -1.48
CA LEU A 101 2.60 15.03 -1.02
C LEU A 101 3.37 14.44 -2.19
N THR A 102 4.70 14.36 -2.05
CA THR A 102 5.52 13.50 -2.90
C THR A 102 5.27 12.03 -2.55
N GLY A 103 5.65 11.09 -3.44
CA GLY A 103 5.48 9.66 -3.17
C GLY A 103 6.13 9.20 -1.85
N ALA A 104 7.34 9.70 -1.55
CA ALA A 104 8.04 9.40 -0.30
C ALA A 104 7.33 9.97 0.94
N GLU A 105 6.83 11.20 0.86
CA GLU A 105 6.06 11.82 1.94
C GLU A 105 4.73 11.11 2.18
N TYR A 106 4.06 10.68 1.11
CA TYR A 106 2.83 9.89 1.20
C TYR A 106 3.07 8.52 1.86
N LYS A 107 4.10 7.78 1.42
CA LYS A 107 4.48 6.49 2.04
C LYS A 107 4.81 6.67 3.51
N LEU A 108 5.58 7.70 3.85
CA LEU A 108 5.95 8.03 5.22
C LEU A 108 4.71 8.34 6.09
N LEU A 109 3.77 9.12 5.58
CA LEU A 109 2.50 9.43 6.25
C LEU A 109 1.70 8.14 6.50
N CYS A 110 1.51 7.31 5.48
CA CYS A 110 0.78 6.04 5.61
C CYS A 110 1.43 5.13 6.65
N PHE A 111 2.76 5.02 6.65
CA PHE A 111 3.50 4.19 7.59
C PHE A 111 3.28 4.63 9.04
N PHE A 112 3.34 5.93 9.31
CA PHE A 112 3.05 6.45 10.64
C PHE A 112 1.60 6.26 11.07
N MET A 113 0.64 6.50 10.17
CA MET A 113 -0.78 6.33 10.46
C MET A 113 -1.21 4.87 10.67
N GLN A 114 -0.44 3.91 10.14
CA GLN A 114 -0.64 2.48 10.41
C GLN A 114 -0.08 2.03 11.76
N HIS A 115 0.79 2.85 12.39
CA HIS A 115 1.41 2.56 13.67
C HIS A 115 1.18 3.70 14.68
N PRO A 116 -0.09 4.05 14.96
CA PRO A 116 -0.41 5.16 15.84
C PRO A 116 0.13 4.89 17.25
N ASN A 117 0.69 5.93 17.86
CA ASN A 117 1.24 5.90 19.20
C ASN A 117 2.48 4.99 19.41
N ALA A 118 2.94 4.28 18.38
CA ALA A 118 4.19 3.52 18.44
C ALA A 118 5.40 4.45 18.22
N VAL A 119 6.48 4.19 18.94
CA VAL A 119 7.78 4.81 18.68
C VAL A 119 8.48 3.97 17.62
N LEU A 120 8.72 4.56 16.46
CA LEU A 120 9.37 3.92 15.32
C LEU A 120 10.83 4.38 15.25
N SER A 121 11.76 3.43 15.19
CA SER A 121 13.18 3.76 15.04
C SER A 121 13.46 4.30 13.63
N LYS A 122 14.62 4.96 13.49
CA LYS A 122 15.03 5.46 12.16
C LYS A 122 15.19 4.33 11.16
N GLU A 123 15.73 3.21 11.60
CA GLU A 123 15.94 2.00 10.80
C GLU A 123 14.60 1.45 10.31
N GLN A 124 13.63 1.27 11.20
CA GLN A 124 12.29 0.79 10.84
C GLN A 124 11.60 1.70 9.81
N ILE A 125 11.75 3.02 9.96
CA ILE A 125 11.15 3.99 9.02
C ILE A 125 11.85 3.91 7.67
N LEU A 126 13.18 3.83 7.66
CA LEU A 126 13.95 3.70 6.45
C LEU A 126 13.62 2.39 5.72
N ASP A 127 13.58 1.26 6.37
CA ASP A 127 13.22 -0.02 5.79
C ASP A 127 11.83 0.03 5.13
N ALA A 128 10.85 0.63 5.80
CA ALA A 128 9.50 0.79 5.26
C ALA A 128 9.42 1.70 4.02
N LEU A 129 10.30 2.71 3.93
CA LEU A 129 10.38 3.58 2.75
C LEU A 129 11.15 2.93 1.60
N TRP A 130 11.99 1.94 1.90
CA TRP A 130 12.98 1.37 0.98
C TRP A 130 12.47 0.28 0.06
N ASP A 131 11.51 -0.51 0.51
CA ASP A 131 11.07 -1.76 -0.16
C ASP A 131 10.51 -1.58 -1.59
N CYS A 132 10.42 -0.35 -2.12
CA CYS A 132 9.74 -0.13 -3.39
C CYS A 132 10.57 0.40 -4.56
N ASP A 133 11.70 1.08 -4.38
CA ASP A 133 12.37 1.79 -5.49
C ASP A 133 13.89 1.60 -5.62
N GLY A 134 14.55 0.83 -4.74
CA GLY A 134 15.98 0.48 -4.89
C GLY A 134 16.98 1.61 -4.65
N ASP A 135 16.54 2.81 -4.37
CA ASP A 135 17.40 3.95 -4.08
C ASP A 135 17.75 4.03 -2.58
N TYR A 136 19.05 4.00 -2.29
CA TYR A 136 19.60 4.08 -0.95
C TYR A 136 19.35 5.47 -0.34
N ILE A 137 18.32 5.59 0.52
CA ILE A 137 18.08 6.86 1.25
C ILE A 137 18.99 6.88 2.47
N ASP A 138 19.96 7.75 2.52
CA ASP A 138 20.81 7.95 3.70
C ASP A 138 19.98 8.37 4.93
N SER A 139 20.39 7.91 6.10
CA SER A 139 19.75 8.24 7.38
C SER A 139 19.64 9.76 7.64
N SER A 140 20.51 10.56 7.03
CA SER A 140 20.45 12.03 7.03
C SER A 140 19.23 12.57 6.26
N ALA A 141 18.82 11.89 5.19
CA ALA A 141 17.67 12.29 4.37
C ALA A 141 16.34 12.10 5.10
N LEU A 142 16.22 11.13 6.01
CA LEU A 142 15.01 10.92 6.80
C LEU A 142 14.60 12.20 7.56
N THR A 143 15.55 12.91 8.15
CA THR A 143 15.27 14.15 8.88
C THR A 143 14.66 15.22 7.96
N VAL A 144 15.09 15.25 6.69
CA VAL A 144 14.53 16.17 5.68
C VAL A 144 13.09 15.78 5.34
N TYR A 145 12.81 14.49 5.14
CA TYR A 145 11.46 14.01 4.85
C TYR A 145 10.50 14.25 6.02
N ILE A 146 10.93 13.99 7.26
CA ILE A 146 10.16 14.31 8.47
C ILE A 146 9.83 15.82 8.53
N ARG A 147 10.83 16.68 8.29
CA ARG A 147 10.62 18.13 8.28
C ARG A 147 9.62 18.55 7.20
N ARG A 148 9.78 18.04 5.97
CA ARG A 148 8.88 18.37 4.86
C ARG A 148 7.45 17.89 5.12
N LEU A 149 7.30 16.69 5.68
CA LEU A 149 5.99 16.16 6.04
C LEU A 149 5.34 17.04 7.11
N ARG A 150 6.06 17.42 8.18
CA ARG A 150 5.56 18.34 9.20
C ARG A 150 5.10 19.67 8.62
N MET A 151 5.81 20.24 7.66
CA MET A 151 5.41 21.49 7.01
C MET A 151 4.04 21.40 6.31
N LYS A 152 3.59 20.20 5.98
CA LYS A 152 2.32 19.96 5.29
C LYS A 152 1.19 19.54 6.22
N ILE A 153 1.52 18.79 7.29
CA ILE A 153 0.50 18.23 8.19
C ILE A 153 0.31 19.00 9.49
N GLU A 154 1.38 19.63 10.03
CA GLU A 154 1.28 20.36 11.30
C GLU A 154 0.74 21.78 11.10
N ASP A 155 0.14 22.36 12.13
CA ASP A 155 -0.24 23.78 12.13
C ASP A 155 0.98 24.66 12.45
N ASP A 156 1.85 24.21 13.34
CA ASP A 156 3.16 24.80 13.63
C ASP A 156 4.24 23.73 13.51
N PRO A 157 4.98 23.66 12.37
CA PRO A 157 6.04 22.68 12.19
C PRO A 157 7.18 22.76 13.23
N GLY A 158 7.34 23.91 13.88
CA GLY A 158 8.32 24.11 14.96
C GLY A 158 7.88 23.52 16.30
N LYS A 159 6.57 23.30 16.47
CA LYS A 159 5.96 22.69 17.66
C LYS A 159 5.02 21.56 17.25
N PRO A 160 5.56 20.48 16.65
CA PRO A 160 4.72 19.42 16.11
C PRO A 160 3.87 18.75 17.17
N GLN A 161 2.61 18.47 16.83
CA GLN A 161 1.64 17.81 17.70
C GLN A 161 1.30 16.40 17.22
N MET A 162 1.33 16.18 15.89
CA MET A 162 1.00 14.89 15.29
C MET A 162 2.24 14.00 15.13
N LEU A 163 3.31 14.52 14.52
CA LEU A 163 4.52 13.76 14.25
C LEU A 163 5.65 14.20 15.21
N LEU A 164 5.77 13.50 16.32
CA LEU A 164 6.68 13.84 17.41
C LEU A 164 8.09 13.25 17.21
N THR A 165 9.10 13.93 17.73
CA THR A 165 10.46 13.36 17.89
C THR A 165 10.62 12.78 19.28
N VAL A 166 10.96 11.50 19.36
CA VAL A 166 11.35 10.84 20.62
C VAL A 166 12.87 10.77 20.65
N ARG A 167 13.48 11.63 21.48
CA ARG A 167 14.95 11.79 21.52
C ARG A 167 15.66 10.46 21.78
N GLY A 168 16.64 10.16 20.94
CA GLY A 168 17.45 8.93 21.03
C GLY A 168 16.74 7.66 20.55
N MET A 169 15.42 7.69 20.23
CA MET A 169 14.65 6.50 19.84
C MET A 169 14.08 6.58 18.42
N GLY A 170 13.67 7.76 17.96
CA GLY A 170 13.08 7.91 16.62
C GLY A 170 11.92 8.88 16.59
N TYR A 171 10.82 8.48 15.93
CA TYR A 171 9.64 9.31 15.74
C TYR A 171 8.37 8.56 16.12
N LYS A 172 7.32 9.31 16.44
CA LYS A 172 6.04 8.76 16.87
C LYS A 172 4.91 9.59 16.26
N TRP A 173 3.89 8.94 15.74
CA TRP A 173 2.62 9.57 15.43
C TRP A 173 1.77 9.63 16.70
N ASN A 174 1.31 10.82 17.04
CA ASN A 174 0.44 11.06 18.17
C ASN A 174 -1.00 11.19 17.64
N GLY A 175 -1.79 10.15 17.80
CA GLY A 175 -3.16 10.06 17.32
C GLY A 175 -4.12 9.52 18.36
#